data_46f288ca2610685028176fca48fa59c0
#
_entry.id   46f288ca2610685028176fca48fa59c0
#
_cell.length_a   1.000
_cell.length_b   1.000
_cell.length_c   1.000
_cell.angle_alpha   90.00
_cell.angle_beta   90.00
_cell.angle_gamma   90.00
#
_symmetry.space_group_name_H-M   'P 1'
#
loop_
_entity.id
_entity.type
_entity.pdbx_description
1 polymer ?
#
loop_
_entity_poly.entity_id
_entity_poly.type
_entity_poly.pdbx_seq_one_letter_code
_entity_poly.pdbx_strand_id
1 'polypeptide(L)'
;GADRLHLGAMAGYASGRTDANALGNPIQARGDFSGGAIGMYGTWYQNDRSRLGWYTDVWGQYAGFSNTVDTGLPFDRTGYDSHISMFSAEGGYAMPLGASGNWVLEPQGQIIYLHNHSYVALEPNGLAVKGSHRSAYTSRLGLRLRSTSSPDWGWGVRPYAAFNWWYDNTGEELTVNQFSVRDMYPGSRYEVKAGVNVDFKPGWAGWGDVGWQWGNQSYQAWTVRGGMKYAW
;
A
#
# COMPACT_ATOMS: atom_id res chain seq x y z
N GLY A 1 2.27 -32.47 -2.59
CA GLY A 1 2.86 -31.15 -2.39
C GLY A 1 3.12 -30.96 -0.91
N ALA A 2 4.25 -30.39 -0.55
CA ALA A 2 4.50 -30.03 0.84
C ALA A 2 4.06 -28.59 1.03
N ASP A 3 3.19 -28.35 1.99
CA ASP A 3 2.88 -27.02 2.46
C ASP A 3 4.11 -26.40 3.12
N ARG A 4 4.21 -25.09 3.09
CA ARG A 4 5.35 -24.36 3.66
C ARG A 4 4.95 -22.99 4.19
N LEU A 5 5.48 -22.66 5.34
CA LEU A 5 5.39 -21.34 5.95
C LEU A 5 6.73 -20.62 5.77
N HIS A 6 6.66 -19.42 5.21
CA HIS A 6 7.77 -18.47 5.11
C HIS A 6 7.57 -17.37 6.14
N LEU A 7 8.56 -17.09 6.96
CA LEU A 7 8.55 -16.01 7.93
C LEU A 7 9.69 -15.05 7.65
N GLY A 8 9.45 -13.77 7.89
CA GLY A 8 10.49 -12.76 7.71
C GLY A 8 10.21 -11.47 8.48
N ALA A 9 11.26 -10.66 8.58
CA ALA A 9 11.20 -9.30 9.08
C ALA A 9 11.36 -8.30 7.94
N MET A 10 10.84 -7.11 8.13
CA MET A 10 10.93 -6.02 7.17
C MET A 10 11.26 -4.72 7.88
N ALA A 11 12.01 -3.86 7.21
CA ALA A 11 12.25 -2.50 7.64
C ALA A 11 12.16 -1.60 6.41
N GLY A 12 11.75 -0.35 6.62
CA GLY A 12 11.57 0.59 5.53
C GLY A 12 11.73 2.03 5.99
N TYR A 13 11.95 2.91 5.02
CA TYR A 13 11.90 4.35 5.19
C TYR A 13 10.97 4.92 4.14
N ALA A 14 10.17 5.90 4.54
CA ALA A 14 9.27 6.61 3.64
C ALA A 14 9.38 8.12 3.86
N SER A 15 9.27 8.86 2.77
CA SER A 15 9.13 10.32 2.80
C SER A 15 8.18 10.75 1.70
N GLY A 16 7.49 11.85 1.92
CA GLY A 16 6.57 12.38 0.93
C GLY A 16 6.29 13.85 1.16
N ARG A 17 5.74 14.47 0.11
CA ARG A 17 5.31 15.86 0.10
C ARG A 17 3.93 15.96 -0.52
N THR A 18 3.11 16.82 0.05
CA THR A 18 1.80 17.19 -0.46
C THR A 18 1.72 18.69 -0.57
N ASP A 19 1.36 19.21 -1.74
CA ASP A 19 1.05 20.61 -1.95
C ASP A 19 -0.46 20.76 -2.17
N ALA A 20 -1.11 21.62 -1.38
CA ALA A 20 -2.54 21.88 -1.47
C ALA A 20 -2.79 23.33 -1.89
N ASN A 21 -3.59 23.51 -2.95
CA ASN A 21 -3.95 24.79 -3.50
C ASN A 21 -5.47 24.94 -3.49
N ALA A 22 -5.99 26.02 -2.94
CA ALA A 22 -7.42 26.33 -3.01
C ALA A 22 -7.71 27.31 -4.17
N LEU A 23 -8.71 27.00 -4.98
CA LEU A 23 -9.16 27.89 -6.07
C LEU A 23 -9.56 29.26 -5.50
N GLY A 24 -8.93 30.33 -6.01
CA GLY A 24 -9.20 31.70 -5.58
C GLY A 24 -8.46 32.14 -4.31
N ASN A 25 -7.62 31.30 -3.71
CA ASN A 25 -6.77 31.66 -2.59
C ASN A 25 -5.29 31.60 -3.02
N PRO A 26 -4.51 32.68 -2.89
CA PRO A 26 -3.08 32.68 -3.21
C PRO A 26 -2.23 31.89 -2.20
N ILE A 27 -2.82 31.49 -1.07
CA ILE A 27 -2.12 30.77 -0.01
C ILE A 27 -2.03 29.29 -0.41
N GLN A 28 -0.81 28.76 -0.43
CA GLN A 28 -0.50 27.37 -0.69
C GLN A 28 -0.11 26.70 0.62
N ALA A 29 -0.75 25.57 0.94
CA ALA A 29 -0.34 24.76 2.07
C ALA A 29 0.57 23.63 1.61
N ARG A 30 1.62 23.34 2.36
CA ARG A 30 2.56 22.25 2.12
C ARG A 30 2.65 21.36 3.33
N GLY A 31 2.55 20.04 3.09
CA GLY A 31 2.81 19.02 4.08
C GLY A 31 4.02 18.17 3.66
N ASP A 32 4.98 18.01 4.55
CA ASP A 32 6.10 17.09 4.38
C ASP A 32 6.06 16.03 5.48
N PHE A 33 6.38 14.79 5.16
CA PHE A 33 6.59 13.74 6.15
C PHE A 33 7.82 12.91 5.84
N SER A 34 8.45 12.38 6.89
CA SER A 34 9.51 11.38 6.76
C SER A 34 9.56 10.48 7.98
N GLY A 35 9.89 9.22 7.78
CA GLY A 35 9.95 8.29 8.91
C GLY A 35 10.38 6.89 8.56
N GLY A 36 10.49 6.05 9.58
CA GLY A 36 10.90 4.66 9.48
C GLY A 36 9.80 3.70 9.93
N ALA A 37 9.89 2.48 9.43
CA ALA A 37 8.99 1.40 9.78
C ALA A 37 9.74 0.10 10.00
N ILE A 38 9.24 -0.72 10.91
CA ILE A 38 9.68 -2.10 11.14
C ILE A 38 8.46 -3.01 11.17
N GLY A 39 8.63 -4.25 10.76
CA GLY A 39 7.52 -5.20 10.75
C GLY A 39 7.96 -6.64 10.56
N MET A 40 6.98 -7.52 10.58
CA MET A 40 7.14 -8.94 10.35
C MET A 40 6.06 -9.43 9.38
N TYR A 41 6.36 -10.50 8.66
CA TYR A 41 5.39 -11.14 7.78
C TYR A 41 5.48 -12.67 7.85
N GLY A 42 4.39 -13.33 7.48
CA GLY A 42 4.30 -14.75 7.33
C GLY A 42 3.43 -15.11 6.12
N THR A 43 3.96 -15.94 5.23
CA THR A 43 3.24 -16.43 4.05
C THR A 43 3.22 -17.95 4.05
N TRP A 44 2.03 -18.52 4.07
CA TRP A 44 1.82 -19.95 3.94
C TRP A 44 1.31 -20.30 2.54
N TYR A 45 1.84 -21.40 1.98
CA TYR A 45 1.38 -21.98 0.72
C TYR A 45 1.02 -23.43 0.91
N GLN A 46 -0.14 -23.84 0.41
CA GLN A 46 -0.58 -25.24 0.36
C GLN A 46 0.37 -26.11 -0.48
N ASN A 47 0.97 -25.51 -1.51
CA ASN A 47 1.96 -26.16 -2.36
C ASN A 47 3.07 -25.17 -2.71
N ASP A 48 4.17 -25.20 -1.95
CA ASP A 48 5.27 -24.25 -2.11
C ASP A 48 6.02 -24.39 -3.46
N ARG A 49 6.07 -25.59 -4.05
CA ARG A 49 6.76 -25.79 -5.33
C ARG A 49 6.02 -25.21 -6.52
N SER A 50 4.74 -25.55 -6.66
CA SER A 50 3.93 -25.11 -7.80
C SER A 50 3.30 -23.74 -7.58
N ARG A 51 3.19 -23.31 -6.32
CA ARG A 51 2.42 -22.12 -5.92
C ARG A 51 0.96 -22.20 -6.39
N LEU A 52 0.40 -23.41 -6.45
CA LEU A 52 -0.99 -23.69 -6.77
C LEU A 52 -1.76 -24.05 -5.50
N GLY A 53 -3.07 -23.84 -5.52
CA GLY A 53 -3.94 -24.07 -4.37
C GLY A 53 -4.03 -22.83 -3.45
N TRP A 54 -4.37 -23.06 -2.20
CA TRP A 54 -4.55 -21.99 -1.21
C TRP A 54 -3.23 -21.35 -0.78
N TYR A 55 -3.27 -20.06 -0.54
CA TYR A 55 -2.22 -19.36 0.19
C TYR A 55 -2.84 -18.37 1.16
N THR A 56 -2.07 -18.03 2.18
CA THR A 56 -2.40 -16.95 3.14
C THR A 56 -1.15 -16.15 3.40
N ASP A 57 -1.28 -14.83 3.40
CA ASP A 57 -0.23 -13.88 3.74
C ASP A 57 -0.71 -12.99 4.88
N VAL A 58 0.10 -12.84 5.90
CA VAL A 58 -0.16 -11.94 7.02
C VAL A 58 1.07 -11.09 7.30
N TRP A 59 0.87 -9.82 7.61
CA TRP A 59 1.96 -8.97 8.05
C TRP A 59 1.48 -7.94 9.07
N GLY A 60 2.40 -7.54 9.94
CA GLY A 60 2.21 -6.46 10.89
C GLY A 60 3.38 -5.51 10.84
N GLN A 61 3.12 -4.21 10.97
CA GLN A 61 4.12 -3.16 10.85
C GLN A 61 3.82 -2.02 11.82
N TYR A 62 4.89 -1.47 12.41
CA TYR A 62 4.86 -0.24 13.19
C TYR A 62 5.75 0.79 12.52
N ALA A 63 5.23 2.01 12.35
CA ALA A 63 5.94 3.11 11.72
C ALA A 63 5.86 4.38 12.58
N GLY A 64 6.94 5.15 12.59
CA GLY A 64 7.01 6.47 13.21
C GLY A 64 7.38 7.52 12.15
N PHE A 65 6.65 8.65 12.13
CA PHE A 65 6.86 9.73 11.18
C PHE A 65 6.95 11.07 11.89
N SER A 66 7.88 11.90 11.43
CA SER A 66 7.91 13.31 11.70
C SER A 66 7.25 14.06 10.55
N ASN A 67 6.26 14.88 10.88
CA ASN A 67 5.42 15.60 9.94
C ASN A 67 5.65 17.10 10.11
N THR A 68 5.57 17.83 9.02
CA THR A 68 5.61 19.31 9.04
C THR A 68 4.50 19.82 8.14
N VAL A 69 3.75 20.79 8.63
CA VAL A 69 2.74 21.52 7.86
C VAL A 69 3.14 22.98 7.81
N ASP A 70 3.11 23.57 6.61
CA ASP A 70 3.38 24.98 6.34
C ASP A 70 2.19 25.50 5.53
N THR A 71 1.47 26.49 6.07
CA THR A 71 0.29 27.06 5.42
C THR A 71 0.63 28.29 4.57
N GLY A 72 1.93 28.63 4.45
CA GLY A 72 2.40 29.77 3.67
C GLY A 72 2.15 31.14 4.32
N LEU A 73 1.62 31.15 5.54
CA LEU A 73 1.49 32.37 6.34
C LEU A 73 2.76 32.64 7.16
N PRO A 74 3.12 33.90 7.48
CA PRO A 74 4.26 34.16 8.33
C PRO A 74 4.10 33.47 9.70
N PHE A 75 5.13 32.73 10.12
CA PHE A 75 5.22 31.99 11.39
C PHE A 75 4.29 30.77 11.53
N ASP A 76 3.87 30.14 10.43
CA ASP A 76 2.84 29.11 10.44
C ASP A 76 3.37 27.70 10.06
N ARG A 77 4.63 27.45 10.37
CA ARG A 77 5.22 26.12 10.21
C ARG A 77 5.12 25.34 11.51
N THR A 78 4.33 24.27 11.47
CA THR A 78 4.10 23.39 12.63
C THR A 78 4.62 21.98 12.37
N GLY A 79 5.41 21.45 13.31
CA GLY A 79 5.90 20.08 13.30
C GLY A 79 5.15 19.23 14.33
N TYR A 80 4.86 17.97 13.99
CA TYR A 80 4.29 16.99 14.91
C TYR A 80 4.72 15.57 14.53
N ASP A 81 4.74 14.68 15.51
CA ASP A 81 5.05 13.27 15.29
C ASP A 81 3.77 12.43 15.20
N SER A 82 3.82 11.38 14.42
CA SER A 82 2.75 10.41 14.31
C SER A 82 3.29 8.98 14.31
N HIS A 83 2.50 8.07 14.85
CA HIS A 83 2.80 6.64 14.87
C HIS A 83 1.66 5.87 14.23
N ILE A 84 2.01 4.90 13.39
CA ILE A 84 1.04 4.09 12.66
C ILE A 84 1.33 2.63 12.95
N SER A 85 0.32 1.92 13.44
CA SER A 85 0.32 0.46 13.51
C SER A 85 -0.56 -0.08 12.41
N MET A 86 -0.04 -1.04 11.63
CA MET A 86 -0.77 -1.68 10.54
C MET A 86 -0.73 -3.18 10.68
N PHE A 87 -1.83 -3.82 10.33
CA PHE A 87 -1.94 -5.27 10.24
C PHE A 87 -2.70 -5.63 8.96
N SER A 88 -2.25 -6.66 8.26
CA SER A 88 -2.90 -7.16 7.05
C SER A 88 -3.02 -8.67 7.07
N ALA A 89 -4.13 -9.17 6.56
CA ALA A 89 -4.35 -10.57 6.24
C ALA A 89 -4.89 -10.67 4.81
N GLU A 90 -4.27 -11.50 4.00
CA GLU A 90 -4.65 -11.81 2.63
C GLU A 90 -4.80 -13.32 2.48
N GLY A 91 -5.78 -13.75 1.71
CA GLY A 91 -5.95 -15.13 1.29
C GLY A 91 -6.32 -15.20 -0.18
N GLY A 92 -5.90 -16.28 -0.84
CA GLY A 92 -6.24 -16.49 -2.23
C GLY A 92 -6.11 -17.96 -2.63
N TYR A 93 -6.58 -18.24 -3.84
CA TYR A 93 -6.52 -19.57 -4.42
C TYR A 93 -5.98 -19.52 -5.85
N ALA A 94 -4.85 -20.18 -6.07
CA ALA A 94 -4.16 -20.21 -7.36
C ALA A 94 -4.60 -21.44 -8.17
N MET A 95 -5.29 -21.21 -9.29
CA MET A 95 -5.80 -22.27 -10.16
C MET A 95 -5.18 -22.17 -11.56
N PRO A 96 -4.71 -23.30 -12.14
CA PRO A 96 -4.19 -23.30 -13.50
C PRO A 96 -5.32 -23.06 -14.51
N LEU A 97 -5.03 -22.27 -15.55
CA LEU A 97 -5.94 -22.05 -16.67
C LEU A 97 -5.48 -22.85 -17.90
N GLY A 98 -6.43 -23.55 -18.50
CA GLY A 98 -6.21 -24.34 -19.71
C GLY A 98 -5.38 -25.62 -19.47
N ALA A 99 -5.30 -26.47 -20.50
CA ALA A 99 -4.61 -27.75 -20.43
C ALA A 99 -3.08 -27.64 -20.31
N SER A 100 -2.49 -26.55 -20.80
CA SER A 100 -1.04 -26.31 -20.73
C SER A 100 -0.57 -25.85 -19.34
N GLY A 101 -1.47 -25.32 -18.49
CA GLY A 101 -1.11 -24.78 -17.19
C GLY A 101 -0.15 -23.57 -17.21
N ASN A 102 0.06 -22.96 -18.39
CA ASN A 102 0.98 -21.84 -18.57
C ASN A 102 0.48 -20.53 -17.93
N TRP A 103 -0.79 -20.49 -17.59
CA TRP A 103 -1.41 -19.36 -16.91
C TRP A 103 -2.09 -19.83 -15.62
N VAL A 104 -2.04 -18.98 -14.62
CA VAL A 104 -2.69 -19.21 -13.32
C VAL A 104 -3.56 -18.01 -13.01
N LEU A 105 -4.80 -18.29 -12.66
CA LEU A 105 -5.76 -17.32 -12.16
C LEU A 105 -5.82 -17.41 -10.64
N GLU A 106 -5.75 -16.24 -9.97
CA GLU A 106 -5.72 -16.15 -8.51
C GLU A 106 -6.77 -15.14 -8.02
N PRO A 107 -7.99 -15.57 -7.65
CA PRO A 107 -8.87 -14.76 -6.83
C PRO A 107 -8.25 -14.54 -5.46
N GLN A 108 -8.34 -13.30 -4.96
CA GLN A 108 -7.67 -12.82 -3.75
C GLN A 108 -8.62 -11.97 -2.92
N GLY A 109 -8.53 -12.11 -1.61
CA GLY A 109 -9.20 -11.23 -0.65
C GLY A 109 -8.20 -10.75 0.40
N GLN A 110 -8.26 -9.47 0.77
CA GLN A 110 -7.37 -8.87 1.76
C GLN A 110 -8.13 -7.92 2.65
N ILE A 111 -7.76 -7.88 3.91
CA ILE A 111 -8.15 -6.85 4.86
C ILE A 111 -6.91 -6.24 5.47
N ILE A 112 -6.89 -4.91 5.57
CA ILE A 112 -5.83 -4.14 6.19
C ILE A 112 -6.46 -3.32 7.30
N TYR A 113 -5.95 -3.44 8.51
CA TYR A 113 -6.29 -2.58 9.64
C TYR A 113 -5.16 -1.59 9.86
N LEU A 114 -5.51 -0.33 10.04
CA LEU A 114 -4.60 0.77 10.32
C LEU A 114 -5.06 1.48 11.59
N HIS A 115 -4.15 1.72 12.51
CA HIS A 115 -4.37 2.56 13.66
C HIS A 115 -3.33 3.68 13.68
N ASN A 116 -3.80 4.90 13.54
CA ASN A 116 -2.98 6.10 13.57
C ASN A 116 -3.12 6.82 14.92
N HIS A 117 -1.97 7.20 15.46
CA HIS A 117 -1.85 8.03 16.65
C HIS A 117 -1.02 9.26 16.30
N SER A 118 -1.66 10.43 16.24
CA SER A 118 -0.97 11.70 16.01
C SER A 118 -1.01 12.55 17.27
N TYR A 119 0.09 13.18 17.59
CA TYR A 119 0.17 14.11 18.72
C TYR A 119 -0.46 15.46 18.37
N VAL A 120 -0.95 16.15 19.40
CA VAL A 120 -1.50 17.51 19.28
C VAL A 120 -0.36 18.46 18.95
N ALA A 121 -0.48 19.20 17.86
CA ALA A 121 0.40 20.35 17.59
C ALA A 121 -0.32 21.62 18.02
N LEU A 122 0.35 22.44 18.81
CA LEU A 122 -0.06 23.83 19.08
C LEU A 122 0.60 24.71 18.02
N GLU A 123 -0.20 25.33 17.18
CA GLU A 123 0.32 26.33 16.25
C GLU A 123 0.77 27.59 16.98
N PRO A 124 1.77 28.32 16.50
CA PRO A 124 2.24 29.57 17.10
C PRO A 124 1.16 30.63 17.21
N ASN A 125 0.11 30.58 16.41
CA ASN A 125 -1.06 31.45 16.44
C ASN A 125 -2.10 31.05 17.51
N GLY A 126 -1.82 30.01 18.33
CA GLY A 126 -2.71 29.52 19.37
C GLY A 126 -3.80 28.54 18.89
N LEU A 127 -3.80 28.21 17.61
CA LEU A 127 -4.68 27.13 17.09
C LEU A 127 -4.17 25.78 17.55
N ALA A 128 -5.03 25.00 18.18
CA ALA A 128 -4.75 23.62 18.54
C ALA A 128 -5.22 22.70 17.41
N VAL A 129 -4.29 22.09 16.68
CA VAL A 129 -4.60 20.96 15.81
C VAL A 129 -4.69 19.73 16.71
N LYS A 130 -5.91 19.28 16.97
CA LYS A 130 -6.13 18.07 17.80
C LYS A 130 -5.58 16.85 17.06
N GLY A 131 -4.66 16.17 17.70
CA GLY A 131 -4.23 14.84 17.28
C GLY A 131 -5.42 13.88 17.21
N SER A 132 -5.43 13.01 16.22
CA SER A 132 -6.48 12.02 16.06
C SER A 132 -5.98 10.64 16.44
N HIS A 133 -6.77 9.94 17.26
CA HIS A 133 -6.66 8.49 17.45
C HIS A 133 -7.70 7.85 16.53
N ARG A 134 -7.29 7.33 15.40
CA ARG A 134 -8.24 6.76 14.45
C ARG A 134 -7.81 5.39 13.96
N SER A 135 -8.82 4.54 13.83
CA SER A 135 -8.68 3.23 13.21
C SER A 135 -9.40 3.22 11.87
N ALA A 136 -8.77 2.65 10.89
CA ALA A 136 -9.31 2.51 9.54
C ALA A 136 -9.19 1.06 9.07
N TYR A 137 -10.13 0.66 8.24
CA TYR A 137 -10.11 -0.64 7.58
C TYR A 137 -10.14 -0.42 6.07
N THR A 138 -9.21 -1.09 5.39
CA THR A 138 -9.22 -1.20 3.95
C THR A 138 -9.40 -2.65 3.57
N SER A 139 -10.36 -2.96 2.71
CA SER A 139 -10.54 -4.29 2.15
C SER A 139 -10.30 -4.29 0.65
N ARG A 140 -9.82 -5.42 0.12
CA ARG A 140 -9.55 -5.61 -1.29
C ARG A 140 -10.10 -6.96 -1.75
N LEU A 141 -10.79 -6.94 -2.86
CA LEU A 141 -11.07 -8.14 -3.66
C LEU A 141 -10.31 -8.01 -4.98
N GLY A 142 -9.55 -9.03 -5.32
CA GLY A 142 -8.66 -9.01 -6.46
C GLY A 142 -8.77 -10.27 -7.32
N LEU A 143 -8.42 -10.11 -8.58
CA LEU A 143 -8.23 -11.20 -9.52
C LEU A 143 -6.90 -10.99 -10.23
N ARG A 144 -5.97 -11.93 -10.07
CA ARG A 144 -4.64 -11.88 -10.67
C ARG A 144 -4.49 -13.01 -11.69
N LEU A 145 -4.03 -12.65 -12.86
CA LEU A 145 -3.61 -13.58 -13.91
C LEU A 145 -2.08 -13.50 -14.03
N ARG A 146 -1.40 -14.62 -13.86
CA ARG A 146 0.07 -14.70 -14.00
C ARG A 146 0.52 -15.82 -14.90
N SER A 147 1.62 -15.63 -15.62
CA SER A 147 2.30 -16.67 -16.36
C SER A 147 3.14 -17.56 -15.43
N THR A 148 3.16 -18.84 -15.69
CA THR A 148 4.06 -19.83 -15.06
C THR A 148 5.26 -20.14 -15.93
N SER A 149 5.15 -19.93 -17.25
CA SER A 149 6.21 -20.14 -18.22
C SER A 149 7.01 -18.85 -18.45
N SER A 150 8.31 -19.03 -18.61
CA SER A 150 9.19 -17.95 -19.07
C SER A 150 9.29 -18.00 -20.59
N PRO A 151 9.19 -16.88 -21.29
CA PRO A 151 9.64 -16.80 -22.68
C PRO A 151 11.12 -17.16 -22.77
N ASP A 152 11.56 -17.70 -23.89
CA ASP A 152 12.94 -18.18 -24.13
C ASP A 152 13.99 -17.05 -24.24
N TRP A 153 13.87 -16.00 -23.45
CA TRP A 153 14.77 -14.83 -23.48
C TRP A 153 16.03 -15.00 -22.59
N GLY A 154 16.31 -16.21 -22.12
CA GLY A 154 17.44 -16.50 -21.24
C GLY A 154 17.30 -16.03 -19.80
N TRP A 155 16.26 -15.28 -19.49
CA TRP A 155 15.84 -14.86 -18.13
C TRP A 155 14.44 -15.39 -17.84
N GLY A 156 14.23 -15.82 -16.61
CA GLY A 156 12.93 -16.31 -16.17
C GLY A 156 11.88 -15.20 -16.05
N VAL A 157 11.41 -14.62 -17.16
CA VAL A 157 10.42 -13.53 -17.16
C VAL A 157 9.01 -14.08 -17.07
N ARG A 158 8.26 -13.73 -16.04
CA ARG A 158 6.86 -14.13 -15.82
C ARG A 158 5.96 -12.91 -15.67
N PRO A 159 5.24 -12.52 -16.73
CA PRO A 159 4.31 -11.41 -16.67
C PRO A 159 3.07 -11.75 -15.85
N TYR A 160 2.44 -10.70 -15.31
CA TYR A 160 1.14 -10.79 -14.67
C TYR A 160 0.32 -9.53 -14.88
N ALA A 161 -0.99 -9.68 -14.77
CA ALA A 161 -1.94 -8.60 -14.69
C ALA A 161 -2.88 -8.83 -13.50
N ALA A 162 -3.38 -7.78 -12.90
CA ALA A 162 -4.35 -7.88 -11.82
C ALA A 162 -5.41 -6.78 -11.94
N PHE A 163 -6.63 -7.13 -11.54
CA PHE A 163 -7.71 -6.20 -11.30
C PHE A 163 -8.09 -6.28 -9.84
N ASN A 164 -8.23 -5.12 -9.17
CA ASN A 164 -8.58 -5.03 -7.76
C ASN A 164 -9.73 -4.04 -7.57
N TRP A 165 -10.63 -4.38 -6.66
CA TRP A 165 -11.58 -3.47 -6.05
C TRP A 165 -11.19 -3.24 -4.61
N TRP A 166 -11.00 -1.98 -4.24
CA TRP A 166 -10.66 -1.53 -2.91
C TRP A 166 -11.85 -0.85 -2.27
N TYR A 167 -12.09 -1.14 -1.01
CA TYR A 167 -13.07 -0.46 -0.18
C TYR A 167 -12.38 0.01 1.10
N ASP A 168 -12.49 1.31 1.37
CA ASP A 168 -11.93 1.96 2.55
C ASP A 168 -13.06 2.46 3.45
N ASN A 169 -13.01 2.08 4.72
CA ASN A 169 -13.89 2.61 5.76
C ASN A 169 -13.20 3.77 6.51
N THR A 170 -12.58 4.66 5.74
CA THR A 170 -11.94 5.87 6.26
C THR A 170 -12.86 7.05 6.08
N GLY A 171 -13.95 7.12 6.82
CA GLY A 171 -14.74 8.34 6.93
C GLY A 171 -13.97 9.38 7.73
N GLU A 172 -12.84 9.89 7.21
CA GLU A 172 -12.06 10.92 7.88
C GLU A 172 -12.72 12.27 7.73
N GLU A 173 -13.12 12.83 8.85
CA GLU A 173 -13.56 14.21 8.99
C GLU A 173 -12.48 14.94 9.79
N LEU A 174 -11.71 15.79 9.12
CA LEU A 174 -10.77 16.67 9.80
C LEU A 174 -11.55 17.89 10.32
N THR A 175 -11.62 18.03 11.63
CA THR A 175 -12.25 19.23 12.21
C THR A 175 -11.19 20.28 12.53
N VAL A 176 -11.24 21.38 11.81
CA VAL A 176 -10.42 22.57 12.08
C VAL A 176 -11.36 23.66 12.60
N ASN A 177 -11.23 24.06 13.85
CA ASN A 177 -12.00 25.15 14.47
C ASN A 177 -13.52 25.09 14.31
N GLN A 178 -14.18 23.98 14.35
CA GLN A 178 -15.62 23.77 14.11
C GLN A 178 -15.99 23.55 12.62
N PHE A 179 -15.06 23.65 11.69
CA PHE A 179 -15.32 23.31 10.30
C PHE A 179 -14.81 21.89 10.03
N SER A 180 -15.72 21.02 9.62
CA SER A 180 -15.38 19.67 9.19
C SER A 180 -15.02 19.64 7.73
N VAL A 181 -13.80 19.24 7.42
CA VAL A 181 -13.35 18.97 6.06
C VAL A 181 -13.41 17.47 5.85
N ARG A 182 -14.28 17.01 4.97
CA ARG A 182 -14.36 15.60 4.59
C ARG A 182 -13.15 15.21 3.77
N ASP A 183 -12.62 14.04 4.06
CA ASP A 183 -11.58 13.42 3.26
C ASP A 183 -12.06 13.27 1.81
N MET A 184 -11.22 13.71 0.86
CA MET A 184 -11.44 13.56 -0.59
C MET A 184 -11.02 12.18 -1.10
N TYR A 185 -10.58 11.28 -0.20
CA TYR A 185 -10.17 9.94 -0.58
C TYR A 185 -11.42 9.05 -0.85
N PRO A 186 -11.50 8.38 -1.98
CA PRO A 186 -12.70 7.63 -2.34
C PRO A 186 -12.86 6.40 -1.45
N GLY A 187 -14.02 6.23 -0.84
CA GLY A 187 -14.36 5.02 -0.08
C GLY A 187 -14.39 3.75 -0.96
N SER A 188 -14.47 3.89 -2.27
CA SER A 188 -14.40 2.78 -3.24
C SER A 188 -13.56 3.18 -4.43
N ARG A 189 -12.59 2.34 -4.81
CA ARG A 189 -11.73 2.54 -5.96
C ARG A 189 -11.39 1.23 -6.65
N TYR A 190 -11.10 1.31 -7.93
CA TYR A 190 -10.67 0.21 -8.78
C TYR A 190 -9.20 0.39 -9.15
N GLU A 191 -8.50 -0.72 -9.37
CA GLU A 191 -7.11 -0.74 -9.79
C GLU A 191 -6.91 -1.77 -10.89
N VAL A 192 -6.23 -1.38 -11.96
CA VAL A 192 -5.62 -2.30 -12.92
C VAL A 192 -4.11 -2.22 -12.74
N LYS A 193 -3.48 -3.38 -12.70
CA LYS A 193 -2.03 -3.50 -12.51
C LYS A 193 -1.45 -4.45 -13.53
N ALA A 194 -0.29 -4.11 -14.08
CA ALA A 194 0.51 -4.99 -14.92
C ALA A 194 1.95 -5.01 -14.44
N GLY A 195 2.58 -6.17 -14.46
CA GLY A 195 3.93 -6.33 -13.95
C GLY A 195 4.62 -7.58 -14.44
N VAL A 196 5.87 -7.71 -14.02
CA VAL A 196 6.73 -8.84 -14.34
C VAL A 196 7.48 -9.31 -13.10
N ASN A 197 7.67 -10.63 -12.99
CA ASN A 197 8.67 -11.23 -12.10
C ASN A 197 9.80 -11.76 -12.98
N VAL A 198 11.05 -11.55 -12.57
CA VAL A 198 12.23 -11.92 -13.35
C VAL A 198 13.21 -12.68 -12.46
N ASP A 199 13.62 -13.86 -12.91
CA ASP A 199 14.74 -14.60 -12.31
C ASP A 199 15.98 -14.32 -13.14
N PHE A 200 16.94 -13.55 -12.60
CA PHE A 200 18.13 -13.11 -13.35
C PHE A 200 19.24 -14.16 -13.37
N LYS A 201 19.56 -14.73 -12.21
CA LYS A 201 20.65 -15.70 -11.96
C LYS A 201 20.27 -16.54 -10.74
N PRO A 202 20.96 -17.68 -10.49
CA PRO A 202 20.77 -18.41 -9.25
C PRO A 202 20.85 -17.49 -8.02
N GLY A 203 19.81 -17.50 -7.20
CA GLY A 203 19.70 -16.68 -6.00
C GLY A 203 19.15 -15.26 -6.21
N TRP A 204 19.14 -14.70 -7.44
CA TRP A 204 18.65 -13.35 -7.70
C TRP A 204 17.32 -13.34 -8.44
N ALA A 205 16.35 -12.66 -7.90
CA ALA A 205 15.07 -12.40 -8.53
C ALA A 205 14.68 -10.92 -8.36
N GLY A 206 13.91 -10.41 -9.31
CA GLY A 206 13.35 -9.07 -9.26
C GLY A 206 11.90 -9.06 -9.69
N TRP A 207 11.23 -7.97 -9.42
CA TRP A 207 9.88 -7.72 -9.86
C TRP A 207 9.66 -6.22 -10.10
N GLY A 208 8.70 -5.92 -10.94
CA GLY A 208 8.24 -4.55 -11.15
C GLY A 208 6.82 -4.53 -11.66
N ASP A 209 6.07 -3.50 -11.29
CA ASP A 209 4.71 -3.27 -11.77
C ASP A 209 4.37 -1.79 -11.91
N VAL A 210 3.38 -1.55 -12.77
CA VAL A 210 2.69 -0.27 -12.93
C VAL A 210 1.22 -0.50 -12.61
N GLY A 211 0.63 0.37 -11.83
CA GLY A 211 -0.79 0.35 -11.46
C GLY A 211 -1.46 1.68 -11.79
N TRP A 212 -2.71 1.60 -12.21
CA TRP A 212 -3.59 2.74 -12.35
C TRP A 212 -4.84 2.51 -11.51
N GLN A 213 -5.17 3.50 -10.69
CA GLN A 213 -6.34 3.50 -9.82
C GLN A 213 -7.29 4.63 -10.22
N TRP A 214 -8.59 4.36 -10.09
CA TRP A 214 -9.65 5.35 -10.26
C TRP A 214 -10.78 5.07 -9.27
N GLY A 215 -11.53 6.09 -8.93
CA GLY A 215 -12.61 5.97 -7.93
C GLY A 215 -13.58 7.13 -7.97
N ASN A 216 -14.45 7.19 -6.97
CA ASN A 216 -15.36 8.30 -6.78
C ASN A 216 -14.59 9.61 -6.57
N GLN A 217 -15.27 10.75 -6.67
CA GLN A 217 -14.72 12.10 -6.44
C GLN A 217 -13.57 12.46 -7.40
N SER A 218 -13.60 11.94 -8.64
CA SER A 218 -12.55 12.16 -9.65
C SER A 218 -11.15 11.68 -9.24
N TYR A 219 -11.06 10.75 -8.30
CA TYR A 219 -9.79 10.17 -7.87
C TYR A 219 -9.13 9.41 -9.01
N GLN A 220 -7.86 9.71 -9.25
CA GLN A 220 -6.98 8.98 -10.15
C GLN A 220 -5.57 8.96 -9.56
N ALA A 221 -4.93 7.80 -9.64
CA ALA A 221 -3.56 7.65 -9.18
C ALA A 221 -2.78 6.65 -10.03
N TRP A 222 -1.50 6.93 -10.24
CA TRP A 222 -0.55 6.02 -10.87
C TRP A 222 0.46 5.56 -9.84
N THR A 223 0.82 4.30 -9.91
CA THR A 223 1.86 3.70 -9.06
C THR A 223 2.88 2.98 -9.90
N VAL A 224 4.16 3.12 -9.56
CA VAL A 224 5.25 2.32 -10.11
C VAL A 224 5.99 1.72 -8.94
N ARG A 225 6.20 0.41 -8.96
CA ARG A 225 6.89 -0.31 -7.89
C ARG A 225 7.91 -1.26 -8.48
N GLY A 226 8.96 -1.50 -7.75
CA GLY A 226 9.97 -2.50 -8.12
C GLY A 226 10.73 -2.97 -6.90
N GLY A 227 11.29 -4.15 -7.00
CA GLY A 227 12.08 -4.73 -5.93
C GLY A 227 13.00 -5.84 -6.43
N MET A 228 13.99 -6.16 -5.61
CA MET A 228 14.93 -7.24 -5.85
C MET A 228 15.01 -8.15 -4.62
N LYS A 229 15.26 -9.42 -4.85
CA LYS A 229 15.42 -10.43 -3.82
C LYS A 229 16.71 -11.21 -4.10
N TYR A 230 17.45 -11.48 -3.04
CA TYR A 230 18.57 -12.42 -3.04
C TYR A 230 18.28 -13.56 -2.06
N ALA A 231 18.45 -14.79 -2.50
CA ALA A 231 18.36 -16.00 -1.69
C ALA A 231 19.74 -16.68 -1.67
N TRP A 232 20.31 -16.87 -0.49
CA TRP A 232 21.58 -17.55 -0.22
C TRP A 232 21.38 -19.00 0.21
#